data_f7f78a9b711799855b81b591023bf153
#
_entry.id   f7f78a9b711799855b81b591023bf153
#
_cell.length_a   1.000
_cell.length_b   1.000
_cell.length_c   1.000
_cell.angle_alpha   90.00
_cell.angle_beta   90.00
_cell.angle_gamma   90.00
#
_symmetry.space_group_name_H-M   'P 1'
#
loop_
_entity.id
_entity.type
_entity.pdbx_description
1 polymer ?
#
loop_
_entity_poly.entity_id
_entity_poly.type
_entity_poly.pdbx_seq_one_letter_code
_entity_poly.pdbx_strand_id
1 'polypeptide(L)'
;ISILAKMKICNGNDYILFNNCFIYLKDKNFKILSLEEGEQQDIVTINKIPHNFNPDILNDNNVRSIVIKFFKDLACDDKDLAELLIQVIGFTMYQENKIANTFFLTGDGSNGKSTYFKLIEYILERDMPEFKRINVSHKQLSDLSDKNELIHLRNKLLNISDDEDNTYLKNVGTLKRIVSGETITARALYENAIEFIPYCKMYVSCNEIPRMSDKTDGMGRRQIIVPFNAKFKGKSKNLNILKLLKTKEVTEYIICLSIG
;
A
#
# COMPACT_ATOMS: atom_id res chain seq x y z
N ILE A 1 31.53 22.00 8.53
CA ILE A 1 30.19 21.97 9.18
C ILE A 1 29.17 22.00 8.06
N SER A 2 28.51 20.87 7.86
CA SER A 2 27.83 20.48 6.65
C SER A 2 26.60 21.35 6.34
N ILE A 3 26.39 21.59 5.06
CA ILE A 3 25.21 22.19 4.44
C ILE A 3 23.91 21.48 4.89
N LEU A 4 23.99 20.19 5.21
CA LEU A 4 22.88 19.37 5.74
C LEU A 4 22.34 19.83 7.12
N ALA A 5 23.11 20.55 7.91
CA ALA A 5 22.68 21.04 9.24
C ALA A 5 21.80 22.31 9.17
N LYS A 6 21.61 22.92 8.00
CA LYS A 6 20.76 24.10 7.80
C LYS A 6 19.44 23.83 7.08
N MET A 7 19.25 22.64 6.56
CA MET A 7 17.97 22.27 5.96
C MET A 7 16.96 22.04 7.09
N LYS A 8 15.98 22.91 7.24
CA LYS A 8 14.70 22.55 7.87
C LYS A 8 14.08 21.50 6.96
N ILE A 9 14.40 20.23 7.21
CA ILE A 9 13.73 19.12 6.53
C ILE A 9 12.29 19.18 7.03
N CYS A 10 11.41 19.75 6.22
CA CYS A 10 9.98 19.57 6.42
C CYS A 10 9.70 18.08 6.43
N ASN A 11 8.89 17.62 7.38
CA ASN A 11 8.62 16.22 7.59
C ASN A 11 7.91 15.66 6.34
N GLY A 12 8.67 15.05 5.43
CA GLY A 12 8.17 14.54 4.14
C GLY A 12 7.06 13.51 4.28
N ASN A 13 6.87 12.97 5.50
CA ASN A 13 5.82 12.00 5.81
C ASN A 13 4.41 12.58 5.71
N ASP A 14 4.25 13.90 5.84
CA ASP A 14 2.95 14.57 5.71
C ASP A 14 2.53 14.77 4.24
N TYR A 15 3.39 14.38 3.29
CA TYR A 15 3.20 14.63 1.87
C TYR A 15 3.22 13.34 1.04
N ILE A 16 2.40 13.31 0.00
CA ILE A 16 2.52 12.35 -1.10
C ILE A 16 3.08 13.09 -2.31
N LEU A 17 4.20 12.64 -2.86
CA LEU A 17 4.79 13.19 -4.08
C LEU A 17 4.27 12.43 -5.30
N PHE A 18 3.69 13.15 -6.23
CA PHE A 18 3.30 12.71 -7.57
C PHE A 18 4.27 13.24 -8.64
N ASN A 19 4.05 12.90 -9.92
CA ASN A 19 4.87 13.43 -10.99
C ASN A 19 4.72 14.94 -11.19
N ASN A 20 3.57 15.50 -10.86
CA ASN A 20 3.19 16.90 -11.13
C ASN A 20 2.97 17.76 -9.88
N CYS A 21 2.89 17.16 -8.69
CA CYS A 21 2.58 17.93 -7.48
C CYS A 21 2.91 17.16 -6.20
N PHE A 22 2.85 17.87 -5.08
CA PHE A 22 2.75 17.30 -3.73
C PHE A 22 1.33 17.41 -3.21
N ILE A 23 0.87 16.41 -2.48
CA ILE A 23 -0.38 16.42 -1.72
C ILE A 23 -0.05 16.46 -0.24
N TYR A 24 -0.50 17.49 0.46
CA TYR A 24 -0.39 17.61 1.91
C TYR A 24 -1.63 17.07 2.60
N LEU A 25 -1.46 16.13 3.54
CA LEU A 25 -2.55 15.33 4.13
C LEU A 25 -2.83 15.60 5.61
N LYS A 26 -2.19 16.59 6.23
CA LYS A 26 -2.29 16.76 7.70
C LYS A 26 -3.63 17.32 8.17
N ASP A 27 -4.30 18.07 7.32
CA ASP A 27 -5.58 18.71 7.60
C ASP A 27 -6.74 17.87 7.02
N LYS A 28 -7.96 18.09 7.52
CA LYS A 28 -9.17 17.45 6.96
C LYS A 28 -9.37 17.68 5.47
N ASN A 29 -8.82 18.78 4.95
CA ASN A 29 -8.77 19.08 3.53
C ASN A 29 -7.32 18.95 3.06
N PHE A 30 -7.05 18.10 2.09
CA PHE A 30 -5.73 18.05 1.49
C PHE A 30 -5.41 19.34 0.71
N LYS A 31 -4.14 19.72 0.68
CA LYS A 31 -3.65 20.82 -0.16
C LYS A 31 -2.80 20.27 -1.28
N ILE A 32 -2.98 20.82 -2.47
CA ILE A 32 -2.12 20.55 -3.62
C ILE A 32 -1.07 21.65 -3.67
N LEU A 33 0.20 21.26 -3.70
CA LEU A 33 1.33 22.16 -3.91
C LEU A 33 1.97 21.80 -5.25
N SER A 34 2.34 22.80 -6.05
CA SER A 34 3.17 22.56 -7.23
C SER A 34 4.54 22.00 -6.83
N LEU A 35 5.28 21.43 -7.77
CA LEU A 35 6.65 20.97 -7.51
C LEU A 35 7.55 22.13 -7.07
N GLU A 36 7.39 23.30 -7.69
CA GLU A 36 8.13 24.51 -7.35
C GLU A 36 7.85 25.00 -5.91
N GLU A 37 6.57 25.01 -5.49
CA GLU A 37 6.20 25.31 -4.11
C GLU A 37 6.76 24.31 -3.10
N GLY A 38 6.82 23.02 -3.47
CA GLY A 38 7.44 21.99 -2.65
C GLY A 38 8.95 22.19 -2.49
N GLU A 39 9.64 22.55 -3.58
CA GLU A 39 11.08 22.88 -3.55
C GLU A 39 11.35 24.13 -2.69
N GLN A 40 10.54 25.18 -2.83
CA GLN A 40 10.68 26.41 -2.01
C GLN A 40 10.47 26.14 -0.52
N GLN A 41 9.71 25.11 -0.15
CA GLN A 41 9.47 24.70 1.24
C GLN A 41 10.44 23.62 1.74
N ASP A 42 11.47 23.28 0.96
CA ASP A 42 12.44 22.21 1.28
C ASP A 42 11.77 20.87 1.63
N ILE A 43 10.68 20.53 0.94
CA ILE A 43 9.98 19.26 1.16
C ILE A 43 10.79 18.13 0.54
N VAL A 44 11.27 17.21 1.37
CA VAL A 44 12.01 16.02 0.93
C VAL A 44 11.22 14.77 1.30
N THR A 45 10.89 13.97 0.30
CA THR A 45 10.26 12.66 0.48
C THR A 45 11.04 11.58 -0.25
N ILE A 46 11.09 10.37 0.32
CA ILE A 46 11.79 9.22 -0.26
C ILE A 46 10.90 8.56 -1.32
N ASN A 47 9.60 8.53 -1.08
CA ASN A 47 8.64 7.84 -1.92
C ASN A 47 8.01 8.80 -2.93
N LYS A 48 7.90 8.35 -4.16
CA LYS A 48 7.20 9.05 -5.24
C LYS A 48 6.21 8.09 -5.89
N ILE A 49 4.98 8.55 -6.09
CA ILE A 49 3.97 7.85 -6.86
C ILE A 49 4.15 8.22 -8.34
N PRO A 50 4.49 7.27 -9.23
CA PRO A 50 4.93 7.57 -10.61
C PRO A 50 3.76 7.87 -11.56
N HIS A 51 2.75 8.57 -11.07
CA HIS A 51 1.56 9.01 -11.81
C HIS A 51 1.32 10.50 -11.56
N ASN A 52 0.41 11.11 -12.33
CA ASN A 52 -0.07 12.44 -12.06
C ASN A 52 -1.27 12.37 -11.10
N PHE A 53 -1.40 13.40 -10.28
CA PHE A 53 -2.64 13.67 -9.56
C PHE A 53 -3.43 14.71 -10.34
N ASN A 54 -4.60 14.34 -10.82
CA ASN A 54 -5.47 15.16 -11.65
C ASN A 54 -6.93 15.03 -11.20
N PRO A 55 -7.40 15.87 -10.26
CA PRO A 55 -8.77 15.80 -9.73
C PRO A 55 -9.87 15.97 -10.79
N ASP A 56 -9.58 16.68 -11.90
CA ASP A 56 -10.56 16.92 -12.96
C ASP A 56 -11.02 15.62 -13.63
N ILE A 57 -10.20 14.56 -13.58
CA ILE A 57 -10.55 13.25 -14.11
C ILE A 57 -11.80 12.65 -13.45
N LEU A 58 -12.13 13.06 -12.22
CA LEU A 58 -13.31 12.59 -11.49
C LEU A 58 -14.62 12.99 -12.17
N ASN A 59 -14.59 13.96 -13.10
CA ASN A 59 -15.72 14.38 -13.91
C ASN A 59 -15.94 13.48 -15.15
N ASP A 60 -15.02 12.58 -15.48
CA ASP A 60 -15.15 11.66 -16.62
C ASP A 60 -16.08 10.49 -16.26
N ASN A 61 -17.32 10.55 -16.77
CA ASN A 61 -18.34 9.54 -16.51
C ASN A 61 -18.00 8.17 -17.13
N ASN A 62 -17.23 8.11 -18.22
CA ASN A 62 -16.84 6.84 -18.84
C ASN A 62 -15.80 6.13 -17.95
N VAL A 63 -14.77 6.86 -17.53
CA VAL A 63 -13.75 6.33 -16.60
C VAL A 63 -14.39 5.94 -15.28
N ARG A 64 -15.28 6.80 -14.74
CA ARG A 64 -16.05 6.50 -13.53
C ARG A 64 -16.79 5.17 -13.62
N SER A 65 -17.50 4.94 -14.73
CA SER A 65 -18.28 3.71 -14.91
C SER A 65 -17.40 2.46 -14.87
N ILE A 66 -16.20 2.53 -15.47
CA ILE A 66 -15.21 1.43 -15.48
C ILE A 66 -14.74 1.14 -14.06
N VAL A 67 -14.33 2.17 -13.33
CA VAL A 67 -13.77 2.04 -11.96
C VAL A 67 -14.83 1.52 -10.99
N ILE A 68 -16.01 2.15 -10.97
CA ILE A 68 -17.10 1.73 -10.09
C ILE A 68 -17.52 0.29 -10.39
N LYS A 69 -17.63 -0.08 -11.67
CA LYS A 69 -17.95 -1.45 -12.05
C LYS A 69 -16.90 -2.44 -11.53
N PHE A 70 -15.62 -2.13 -11.68
CA PHE A 70 -14.54 -3.01 -11.21
C PHE A 70 -14.62 -3.28 -9.71
N PHE A 71 -14.72 -2.23 -8.89
CA PHE A 71 -14.80 -2.39 -7.43
C PHE A 71 -16.10 -3.05 -6.98
N LYS A 72 -17.22 -2.75 -7.64
CA LYS A 72 -18.51 -3.38 -7.41
C LYS A 72 -18.48 -4.89 -7.70
N ASP A 73 -17.91 -5.29 -8.85
CA ASP A 73 -17.76 -6.69 -9.22
C ASP A 73 -16.83 -7.43 -8.21
N LEU A 74 -15.76 -6.77 -7.78
CA LEU A 74 -14.77 -7.31 -6.84
C LEU A 74 -15.37 -7.51 -5.44
N ALA A 75 -16.22 -6.58 -5.01
CA ALA A 75 -16.91 -6.60 -3.72
C ALA A 75 -18.24 -7.38 -3.73
N CYS A 76 -18.61 -8.03 -4.82
CA CYS A 76 -19.91 -8.74 -4.95
C CYS A 76 -21.11 -7.84 -4.64
N ASP A 77 -21.14 -6.60 -5.17
CA ASP A 77 -22.17 -5.58 -4.95
C ASP A 77 -22.25 -5.02 -3.52
N ASP A 78 -21.35 -5.40 -2.62
CA ASP A 78 -21.23 -4.80 -1.29
C ASP A 78 -20.56 -3.42 -1.42
N LYS A 79 -21.31 -2.37 -1.10
CA LYS A 79 -20.87 -0.97 -1.24
C LYS A 79 -19.80 -0.61 -0.22
N ASP A 80 -19.93 -1.08 1.00
CA ASP A 80 -19.01 -0.76 2.09
C ASP A 80 -17.64 -1.43 1.83
N LEU A 81 -17.67 -2.67 1.33
CA LEU A 81 -16.45 -3.36 0.91
C LEU A 81 -15.80 -2.71 -0.31
N ALA A 82 -16.59 -2.27 -1.31
CA ALA A 82 -16.06 -1.57 -2.47
C ALA A 82 -15.37 -0.25 -2.08
N GLU A 83 -15.99 0.50 -1.17
CA GLU A 83 -15.41 1.73 -0.63
C GLU A 83 -14.15 1.45 0.19
N LEU A 84 -14.15 0.44 1.05
CA LEU A 84 -12.96 0.01 1.79
C LEU A 84 -11.80 -0.32 0.86
N LEU A 85 -12.04 -1.07 -0.23
CA LEU A 85 -11.00 -1.41 -1.20
C LEU A 85 -10.39 -0.16 -1.86
N ILE A 86 -11.18 0.87 -2.11
CA ILE A 86 -10.70 2.14 -2.65
C ILE A 86 -9.87 2.89 -1.59
N GLN A 87 -10.38 3.01 -0.37
CA GLN A 87 -9.70 3.70 0.74
C GLN A 87 -8.36 3.04 1.10
N VAL A 88 -8.29 1.71 1.03
CA VAL A 88 -7.07 0.93 1.25
C VAL A 88 -5.97 1.31 0.25
N ILE A 89 -6.32 1.62 -1.02
CA ILE A 89 -5.34 2.12 -2.01
C ILE A 89 -4.79 3.48 -1.58
N GLY A 90 -5.66 4.41 -1.21
CA GLY A 90 -5.25 5.75 -0.72
C GLY A 90 -4.36 5.66 0.50
N PHE A 91 -4.76 4.86 1.49
CA PHE A 91 -3.97 4.63 2.70
C PHE A 91 -2.58 4.06 2.39
N THR A 92 -2.45 3.24 1.34
CA THR A 92 -1.15 2.66 0.96
C THR A 92 -0.14 3.72 0.52
N MET A 93 -0.58 4.83 -0.08
CA MET A 93 0.30 5.91 -0.54
C MET A 93 0.84 6.80 0.59
N TYR A 94 0.25 6.71 1.78
CA TYR A 94 0.61 7.54 2.93
C TYR A 94 1.81 6.95 3.71
N GLN A 95 2.74 7.80 4.14
CA GLN A 95 4.00 7.38 4.78
C GLN A 95 3.89 7.17 6.30
N GLU A 96 2.70 6.96 6.84
CA GLU A 96 2.47 6.65 8.26
C GLU A 96 1.58 5.43 8.45
N ASN A 97 1.76 4.74 9.58
CA ASN A 97 0.97 3.58 9.99
C ASN A 97 -0.04 3.95 11.10
N LYS A 98 -0.98 4.87 10.78
CA LYS A 98 -1.90 5.44 11.78
C LYS A 98 -2.89 4.44 12.39
N ILE A 99 -3.29 3.42 11.63
CA ILE A 99 -4.30 2.46 12.09
C ILE A 99 -3.71 1.20 12.71
N ALA A 100 -2.39 1.04 12.67
CA ALA A 100 -1.65 -0.08 13.27
C ALA A 100 -2.21 -1.49 12.93
N ASN A 101 -2.65 -1.71 11.69
CA ASN A 101 -3.30 -2.95 11.26
C ASN A 101 -2.56 -3.67 10.14
N THR A 102 -2.74 -4.99 10.11
CA THR A 102 -2.43 -5.88 8.98
C THR A 102 -3.72 -6.16 8.23
N PHE A 103 -3.71 -6.05 6.91
CA PHE A 103 -4.85 -6.36 6.06
C PHE A 103 -4.73 -7.80 5.55
N PHE A 104 -5.68 -8.65 5.94
CA PHE A 104 -5.78 -10.01 5.45
C PHE A 104 -6.83 -10.09 4.34
N LEU A 105 -6.37 -10.25 3.11
CA LEU A 105 -7.22 -10.40 1.94
C LEU A 105 -7.52 -11.90 1.79
N THR A 106 -8.70 -12.33 2.26
CA THR A 106 -9.07 -13.73 2.34
C THR A 106 -9.95 -14.16 1.18
N GLY A 107 -9.85 -15.40 0.77
CA GLY A 107 -10.76 -16.03 -0.20
C GLY A 107 -10.09 -17.04 -1.10
N ASP A 108 -10.89 -17.96 -1.60
CA ASP A 108 -10.48 -19.05 -2.49
C ASP A 108 -10.10 -18.53 -3.88
N GLY A 109 -9.29 -19.24 -4.61
CA GLY A 109 -8.74 -18.81 -5.91
C GLY A 109 -9.75 -18.25 -6.93
N SER A 110 -9.27 -17.50 -7.90
CA SER A 110 -10.04 -16.83 -8.98
C SER A 110 -11.03 -15.75 -8.50
N ASN A 111 -10.71 -15.04 -7.44
CA ASN A 111 -11.55 -14.04 -6.77
C ASN A 111 -11.09 -12.59 -6.97
N GLY A 112 -10.00 -12.36 -7.71
CA GLY A 112 -9.51 -11.02 -8.03
C GLY A 112 -8.44 -10.48 -7.09
N LYS A 113 -8.04 -11.18 -5.99
CA LYS A 113 -6.95 -10.74 -5.09
C LYS A 113 -5.68 -10.34 -5.86
N SER A 114 -5.14 -11.25 -6.66
CA SER A 114 -3.91 -10.99 -7.43
C SER A 114 -4.07 -9.83 -8.44
N THR A 115 -5.27 -9.63 -8.99
CA THR A 115 -5.54 -8.48 -9.87
C THR A 115 -5.53 -7.17 -9.07
N TYR A 116 -6.10 -7.17 -7.88
CA TYR A 116 -6.12 -6.04 -6.97
C TYR A 116 -4.70 -5.67 -6.49
N PHE A 117 -3.88 -6.66 -6.10
CA PHE A 117 -2.48 -6.40 -5.76
C PHE A 117 -1.68 -5.82 -6.93
N LYS A 118 -1.83 -6.41 -8.14
CA LYS A 118 -1.16 -5.89 -9.34
C LYS A 118 -1.60 -4.47 -9.71
N LEU A 119 -2.83 -4.09 -9.38
CA LEU A 119 -3.28 -2.71 -9.52
C LEU A 119 -2.57 -1.79 -8.52
N ILE A 120 -2.52 -2.16 -7.23
CA ILE A 120 -1.82 -1.36 -6.22
C ILE A 120 -0.33 -1.25 -6.54
N GLU A 121 0.32 -2.35 -6.90
CA GLU A 121 1.72 -2.32 -7.35
C GLU A 121 1.93 -1.38 -8.53
N TYR A 122 1.03 -1.40 -9.51
CA TYR A 122 1.12 -0.50 -10.65
C TYR A 122 0.94 0.96 -10.26
N ILE A 123 0.04 1.26 -9.33
CA ILE A 123 -0.12 2.60 -8.77
C ILE A 123 1.16 3.06 -8.07
N LEU A 124 1.80 2.20 -7.30
CA LEU A 124 2.98 2.55 -6.52
C LEU A 124 4.29 2.55 -7.32
N GLU A 125 4.42 1.67 -8.31
CA GLU A 125 5.69 1.42 -9.02
C GLU A 125 5.59 1.57 -10.54
N ARG A 126 4.38 1.70 -11.09
CA ARG A 126 4.11 1.63 -12.52
C ARG A 126 4.66 0.31 -13.10
N ASP A 127 5.40 0.35 -14.21
CA ASP A 127 6.00 -0.83 -14.84
C ASP A 127 7.49 -0.98 -14.45
N MET A 128 7.89 -0.54 -13.24
CA MET A 128 9.26 -0.68 -12.77
C MET A 128 9.61 -2.15 -12.54
N PRO A 129 10.77 -2.60 -13.05
CA PRO A 129 11.28 -3.93 -12.74
C PRO A 129 11.44 -4.12 -11.23
N GLU A 130 11.21 -5.34 -10.73
CA GLU A 130 11.20 -5.65 -9.31
C GLU A 130 12.44 -5.15 -8.55
N PHE A 131 13.63 -5.34 -9.13
CA PHE A 131 14.90 -4.89 -8.53
C PHE A 131 15.09 -3.37 -8.46
N LYS A 132 14.20 -2.59 -9.10
CA LYS A 132 14.17 -1.12 -9.04
C LYS A 132 13.01 -0.57 -8.24
N ARG A 133 12.17 -1.41 -7.66
CA ARG A 133 11.01 -0.98 -6.89
C ARG A 133 11.42 -0.26 -5.61
N ILE A 134 10.90 0.92 -5.42
CA ILE A 134 11.19 1.78 -4.26
C ILE A 134 10.11 1.62 -3.20
N ASN A 135 8.83 1.52 -3.61
CA ASN A 135 7.68 1.63 -2.72
C ASN A 135 7.16 0.29 -2.21
N VAL A 136 7.39 -0.81 -2.93
CA VAL A 136 6.82 -2.13 -2.62
C VAL A 136 7.90 -3.14 -2.27
N SER A 137 7.64 -3.96 -1.28
CA SER A 137 8.40 -5.19 -0.96
C SER A 137 7.50 -6.42 -0.96
N HIS A 138 8.12 -7.59 -1.15
CA HIS A 138 7.45 -8.89 -1.13
C HIS A 138 8.16 -9.79 -0.12
N LYS A 139 7.75 -9.70 1.14
CA LYS A 139 8.26 -10.54 2.22
C LYS A 139 7.13 -11.30 2.85
N GLN A 140 7.32 -12.61 2.98
CA GLN A 140 6.36 -13.49 3.65
C GLN A 140 6.35 -13.19 5.15
N LEU A 141 5.25 -13.51 5.82
CA LEU A 141 5.17 -13.30 7.28
C LEU A 141 6.22 -14.11 8.05
N SER A 142 6.65 -15.28 7.50
CA SER A 142 7.73 -16.10 8.04
C SER A 142 9.08 -15.38 8.02
N ASP A 143 9.35 -14.57 6.98
CA ASP A 143 10.60 -13.85 6.77
C ASP A 143 10.81 -12.75 7.82
N LEU A 144 9.73 -12.26 8.44
CA LEU A 144 9.79 -11.18 9.43
C LEU A 144 10.51 -11.58 10.73
N SER A 145 10.88 -12.85 10.88
CA SER A 145 11.73 -13.30 11.99
C SER A 145 13.23 -13.10 11.73
N ASP A 146 13.65 -12.92 10.48
CA ASP A 146 15.04 -12.72 10.10
C ASP A 146 15.36 -11.21 9.96
N LYS A 147 16.39 -10.77 10.70
CA LYS A 147 16.86 -9.38 10.65
C LYS A 147 17.41 -8.98 9.27
N ASN A 148 17.88 -9.94 8.48
CA ASN A 148 18.38 -9.67 7.14
C ASN A 148 17.20 -9.45 6.15
N GLU A 149 16.05 -10.03 6.42
CA GLU A 149 14.86 -9.82 5.61
C GLU A 149 14.12 -8.52 5.98
N LEU A 150 14.15 -8.12 7.26
CA LEU A 150 13.52 -6.91 7.73
C LEU A 150 14.06 -5.62 7.07
N ILE A 151 15.32 -5.62 6.59
CA ILE A 151 15.91 -4.46 5.91
C ILE A 151 15.12 -4.07 4.65
N HIS A 152 14.48 -5.04 3.99
CA HIS A 152 13.69 -4.83 2.79
C HIS A 152 12.38 -4.06 3.04
N LEU A 153 11.97 -3.87 4.30
CA LEU A 153 10.82 -3.05 4.68
C LEU A 153 11.19 -1.56 4.85
N ARG A 154 12.50 -1.24 4.87
CA ARG A 154 12.95 0.13 5.04
C ARG A 154 12.50 1.00 3.88
N ASN A 155 11.87 2.14 4.20
CA ASN A 155 11.38 3.12 3.23
C ASN A 155 10.33 2.58 2.23
N LYS A 156 9.66 1.48 2.57
CA LYS A 156 8.58 0.93 1.75
C LYS A 156 7.22 1.49 2.19
N LEU A 157 6.34 1.70 1.22
CA LEU A 157 4.92 2.05 1.45
C LEU A 157 4.07 0.81 1.71
N LEU A 158 4.42 -0.29 1.06
CA LEU A 158 3.66 -1.54 1.08
C LEU A 158 4.59 -2.75 1.16
N ASN A 159 4.22 -3.72 1.98
CA ASN A 159 4.69 -5.10 1.87
C ASN A 159 3.53 -6.02 1.51
N ILE A 160 3.69 -6.80 0.46
CA ILE A 160 2.75 -7.84 0.05
C ILE A 160 3.32 -9.19 0.43
N SER A 161 2.55 -9.94 1.24
CA SER A 161 2.79 -11.34 1.54
C SER A 161 1.75 -12.13 0.76
N ASP A 162 2.13 -12.65 -0.40
CA ASP A 162 1.20 -13.33 -1.31
C ASP A 162 1.23 -14.84 -1.08
N ASP A 163 0.06 -15.48 -1.21
CA ASP A 163 -0.13 -16.92 -1.04
C ASP A 163 0.45 -17.48 0.28
N GLU A 164 0.18 -16.77 1.39
CA GLU A 164 0.52 -17.31 2.71
C GLU A 164 -0.22 -18.61 2.95
N ASP A 165 0.56 -19.66 3.13
CA ASP A 165 0.05 -20.97 3.56
C ASP A 165 -0.56 -20.86 4.97
N ASN A 166 -1.46 -21.78 5.33
CA ASN A 166 -2.05 -21.89 6.67
C ASN A 166 -0.98 -22.34 7.70
N THR A 167 0.20 -21.68 7.67
CA THR A 167 1.31 -21.94 8.57
C THR A 167 1.12 -21.26 9.91
N TYR A 168 1.65 -21.90 10.95
CA TYR A 168 1.60 -21.32 12.29
C TYR A 168 2.69 -20.25 12.46
N LEU A 169 2.26 -19.00 12.62
CA LEU A 169 3.16 -17.88 12.88
C LEU A 169 3.61 -17.87 14.34
N LYS A 170 4.85 -18.31 14.57
CA LYS A 170 5.46 -18.37 15.91
C LYS A 170 5.81 -17.00 16.48
N ASN A 171 6.28 -16.08 15.63
CA ASN A 171 6.81 -14.80 16.07
C ASN A 171 5.97 -13.62 15.55
N VAL A 172 4.81 -13.40 16.14
CA VAL A 172 3.94 -12.24 15.84
C VAL A 172 4.42 -10.93 16.46
N GLY A 173 5.42 -10.96 17.32
CA GLY A 173 5.96 -9.77 18.01
C GLY A 173 6.52 -8.75 17.00
N THR A 174 7.29 -9.22 16.03
CA THR A 174 7.85 -8.34 14.98
C THR A 174 6.76 -7.73 14.12
N LEU A 175 5.76 -8.51 13.69
CA LEU A 175 4.62 -7.98 12.94
C LEU A 175 3.88 -6.88 13.71
N LYS A 176 3.64 -7.08 15.02
CA LYS A 176 3.03 -6.05 15.87
C LYS A 176 3.85 -4.77 15.90
N ARG A 177 5.17 -4.86 16.04
CA ARG A 177 6.07 -3.71 16.04
C ARG A 177 6.03 -2.97 14.72
N ILE A 178 6.06 -3.70 13.59
CA ILE A 178 5.99 -3.13 12.24
C ILE A 178 4.69 -2.32 12.08
N VAL A 179 3.54 -2.93 12.33
CA VAL A 179 2.24 -2.26 12.11
C VAL A 179 1.97 -1.14 13.11
N SER A 180 2.56 -1.19 14.28
CA SER A 180 2.46 -0.13 15.30
C SER A 180 3.45 1.03 15.07
N GLY A 181 4.31 0.95 14.03
CA GLY A 181 5.33 1.98 13.78
C GLY A 181 6.37 2.08 14.90
N GLU A 182 6.71 0.96 15.53
CA GLU A 182 7.77 0.89 16.52
C GLU A 182 9.12 0.67 15.84
N THR A 183 10.19 1.18 16.46
CA THR A 183 11.56 0.98 15.95
C THR A 183 11.90 -0.50 15.88
N ILE A 184 12.38 -0.95 14.74
CA ILE A 184 12.91 -2.30 14.52
C ILE A 184 14.39 -2.25 14.14
N THR A 185 15.10 -3.33 14.47
CA THR A 185 16.51 -3.51 14.13
C THR A 185 16.62 -4.48 12.96
N ALA A 186 17.30 -4.07 11.90
CA ALA A 186 17.56 -4.90 10.73
C ALA A 186 19.03 -4.79 10.30
N ARG A 187 19.48 -5.68 9.43
CA ARG A 187 20.86 -5.70 8.97
C ARG A 187 20.95 -6.23 7.54
N ALA A 188 21.56 -5.49 6.63
CA ALA A 188 21.95 -6.06 5.35
C ALA A 188 23.14 -7.03 5.52
N LEU A 189 23.29 -7.99 4.61
CA LEU A 189 24.40 -8.93 4.65
C LEU A 189 25.74 -8.18 4.62
N TYR A 190 26.62 -8.55 5.53
CA TYR A 190 27.96 -7.95 5.70
C TYR A 190 27.97 -6.47 6.13
N GLU A 191 26.84 -5.92 6.55
CA GLU A 191 26.72 -4.54 7.05
C GLU A 191 26.45 -4.51 8.55
N ASN A 192 26.61 -3.33 9.16
CA ASN A 192 26.21 -3.10 10.54
C ASN A 192 24.68 -3.08 10.66
N ALA A 193 24.20 -3.50 11.83
CA ALA A 193 22.78 -3.39 12.13
C ALA A 193 22.35 -1.92 12.18
N ILE A 194 21.18 -1.63 11.65
CA ILE A 194 20.54 -0.30 11.69
C ILE A 194 19.19 -0.39 12.37
N GLU A 195 18.76 0.72 12.92
CA GLU A 195 17.41 0.88 13.48
C GLU A 195 16.61 1.84 12.62
N PHE A 196 15.34 1.51 12.38
CA PHE A 196 14.40 2.39 11.67
C PHE A 196 12.96 2.11 12.09
N ILE A 197 12.10 3.06 11.82
CA ILE A 197 10.66 2.95 12.03
C ILE A 197 10.02 2.57 10.69
N PRO A 198 9.45 1.38 10.54
CA PRO A 198 8.75 0.99 9.33
C PRO A 198 7.40 1.72 9.26
N TYR A 199 7.02 2.16 8.06
CA TYR A 199 5.70 2.74 7.78
C TYR A 199 4.95 1.98 6.68
N CYS A 200 5.52 0.86 6.22
CA CYS A 200 4.88 0.02 5.21
C CYS A 200 3.59 -0.61 5.75
N LYS A 201 2.55 -0.59 4.93
CA LYS A 201 1.32 -1.33 5.19
C LYS A 201 1.59 -2.81 4.93
N MET A 202 1.07 -3.68 5.79
CA MET A 202 1.23 -5.12 5.65
C MET A 202 -0.04 -5.71 5.05
N TYR A 203 0.02 -6.16 3.79
CA TYR A 203 -1.08 -6.82 3.09
C TYR A 203 -0.73 -8.29 2.87
N VAL A 204 -1.64 -9.13 3.30
CA VAL A 204 -1.46 -10.59 3.32
C VAL A 204 -2.57 -11.23 2.49
N SER A 205 -2.20 -11.95 1.44
CA SER A 205 -3.11 -12.80 0.68
C SER A 205 -3.10 -14.20 1.28
N CYS A 206 -4.24 -14.70 1.66
CA CYS A 206 -4.38 -16.04 2.20
C CYS A 206 -5.76 -16.63 1.85
N ASN A 207 -5.88 -17.94 1.86
CA ASN A 207 -7.18 -18.59 1.78
C ASN A 207 -7.86 -18.56 3.16
N GLU A 208 -7.10 -18.89 4.19
CA GLU A 208 -7.49 -18.80 5.60
C GLU A 208 -6.44 -17.97 6.35
N ILE A 209 -6.89 -17.23 7.37
CA ILE A 209 -5.97 -16.45 8.21
C ILE A 209 -5.01 -17.41 8.91
N PRO A 210 -3.68 -17.18 8.80
CA PRO A 210 -2.69 -18.03 9.46
C PRO A 210 -2.93 -18.12 10.97
N ARG A 211 -2.75 -19.29 11.54
CA ARG A 211 -2.80 -19.46 12.99
C ARG A 211 -1.61 -18.76 13.64
N MET A 212 -1.88 -18.03 14.70
CA MET A 212 -0.87 -17.22 15.38
C MET A 212 -0.63 -17.72 16.80
N SER A 213 0.64 -17.60 17.27
CA SER A 213 1.01 -17.99 18.64
C SER A 213 0.34 -17.12 19.70
N ASP A 214 0.07 -15.86 19.35
CA ASP A 214 -0.57 -14.92 20.26
C ASP A 214 -2.09 -15.05 20.18
N LYS A 215 -2.65 -15.54 21.28
CA LYS A 215 -4.11 -15.68 21.48
C LYS A 215 -4.71 -14.47 22.21
N THR A 216 -3.91 -13.44 22.50
CA THR A 216 -4.40 -12.24 23.19
C THR A 216 -5.11 -11.32 22.22
N ASP A 217 -5.97 -10.44 22.74
CA ASP A 217 -6.63 -9.37 21.97
C ASP A 217 -5.63 -8.43 21.25
N GLY A 218 -4.36 -8.49 21.66
CA GLY A 218 -3.28 -7.67 21.12
C GLY A 218 -3.05 -7.86 19.62
N MET A 219 -3.22 -9.08 19.08
CA MET A 219 -3.15 -9.34 17.63
C MET A 219 -4.53 -9.21 16.97
N GLY A 220 -5.60 -9.64 17.64
CA GLY A 220 -6.96 -9.57 17.10
C GLY A 220 -7.35 -8.16 16.64
N ARG A 221 -7.10 -7.16 17.48
CA ARG A 221 -7.38 -5.74 17.16
C ARG A 221 -6.51 -5.14 16.03
N ARG A 222 -5.44 -5.84 15.63
CA ARG A 222 -4.52 -5.40 14.57
C ARG A 222 -4.77 -6.10 13.24
N GLN A 223 -5.92 -6.75 13.09
CA GLN A 223 -6.30 -7.46 11.88
C GLN A 223 -7.52 -6.79 11.24
N ILE A 224 -7.40 -6.46 9.98
CA ILE A 224 -8.52 -6.07 9.13
C ILE A 224 -8.70 -7.19 8.11
N ILE A 225 -9.84 -7.87 8.17
CA ILE A 225 -10.16 -8.96 7.25
C ILE A 225 -10.94 -8.37 6.09
N VAL A 226 -10.40 -8.56 4.88
CA VAL A 226 -10.99 -8.08 3.63
C VAL A 226 -11.41 -9.31 2.81
N PRO A 227 -12.69 -9.70 2.80
CA PRO A 227 -13.14 -10.90 2.10
C PRO A 227 -13.21 -10.67 0.59
N PHE A 228 -12.62 -11.59 -0.17
CA PHE A 228 -12.71 -11.66 -1.63
C PHE A 228 -13.59 -12.84 -2.02
N ASN A 229 -14.90 -12.62 -2.04
CA ASN A 229 -15.91 -13.65 -2.30
C ASN A 229 -16.31 -13.77 -3.78
N ALA A 230 -15.85 -12.86 -4.62
CA ALA A 230 -16.10 -12.89 -6.06
C ALA A 230 -15.53 -14.15 -6.70
N LYS A 231 -16.16 -14.63 -7.78
CA LYS A 231 -15.69 -15.79 -8.57
C LYS A 231 -15.68 -15.44 -10.05
N PHE A 232 -14.49 -15.19 -10.57
CA PHE A 232 -14.28 -14.85 -11.97
C PHE A 232 -13.89 -16.10 -12.77
N LYS A 233 -14.91 -16.84 -13.27
CA LYS A 233 -14.72 -18.06 -14.07
C LYS A 233 -15.47 -17.99 -15.39
N GLY A 234 -14.93 -18.63 -16.42
CA GLY A 234 -15.58 -18.70 -17.73
C GLY A 234 -15.83 -17.30 -18.33
N LYS A 235 -17.08 -16.99 -18.66
CA LYS A 235 -17.49 -15.72 -19.29
C LYS A 235 -17.32 -14.48 -18.37
N SER A 236 -17.29 -14.66 -17.05
CA SER A 236 -17.08 -13.55 -16.11
C SER A 236 -15.60 -13.16 -15.97
N LYS A 237 -14.67 -13.98 -16.47
CA LYS A 237 -13.23 -13.70 -16.45
C LYS A 237 -12.87 -12.73 -17.56
N ASN A 238 -12.62 -11.46 -17.21
CA ASN A 238 -12.08 -10.48 -18.15
C ASN A 238 -10.55 -10.53 -18.14
N LEU A 239 -9.95 -11.18 -19.13
CA LEU A 239 -8.49 -11.30 -19.28
C LEU A 239 -7.78 -9.95 -19.50
N ASN A 240 -8.51 -8.94 -19.98
CA ASN A 240 -7.97 -7.62 -20.26
C ASN A 240 -8.20 -6.61 -19.14
N ILE A 241 -8.82 -7.00 -18.03
CA ILE A 241 -9.18 -6.07 -16.96
C ILE A 241 -7.95 -5.31 -16.43
N LEU A 242 -6.85 -6.00 -16.17
CA LEU A 242 -5.63 -5.35 -15.65
C LEU A 242 -5.03 -4.37 -16.67
N LYS A 243 -5.10 -4.68 -17.98
CA LYS A 243 -4.67 -3.75 -19.02
C LYS A 243 -5.52 -2.48 -19.05
N LEU A 244 -6.83 -2.63 -18.85
CA LEU A 244 -7.76 -1.51 -18.76
C LEU A 244 -7.49 -0.66 -17.51
N LEU A 245 -7.31 -1.28 -16.36
CA LEU A 245 -7.01 -0.59 -15.09
C LEU A 245 -5.68 0.16 -15.13
N LYS A 246 -4.72 -0.30 -15.93
CA LYS A 246 -3.40 0.33 -16.13
C LYS A 246 -3.40 1.45 -17.18
N THR A 247 -4.52 1.82 -17.78
CA THR A 247 -4.59 3.02 -18.61
C THR A 247 -4.40 4.26 -17.74
N LYS A 248 -3.82 5.31 -18.31
CA LYS A 248 -3.50 6.54 -17.57
C LYS A 248 -4.74 7.10 -16.88
N GLU A 249 -5.83 7.24 -17.63
CA GLU A 249 -7.09 7.86 -17.18
C GLU A 249 -7.71 7.07 -16.03
N VAL A 250 -7.78 5.74 -16.15
CA VAL A 250 -8.37 4.87 -15.12
C VAL A 250 -7.50 4.86 -13.86
N THR A 251 -6.17 4.79 -14.02
CA THR A 251 -5.25 4.82 -12.86
C THR A 251 -5.31 6.16 -12.13
N GLU A 252 -5.26 7.30 -12.85
CA GLU A 252 -5.36 8.63 -12.25
C GLU A 252 -6.72 8.83 -11.56
N TYR A 253 -7.82 8.30 -12.14
CA TYR A 253 -9.15 8.31 -11.52
C TYR A 253 -9.14 7.56 -10.17
N ILE A 254 -8.61 6.33 -10.14
CA ILE A 254 -8.53 5.52 -8.91
C ILE A 254 -7.70 6.23 -7.85
N ILE A 255 -6.56 6.81 -8.23
CA ILE A 255 -5.71 7.58 -7.31
C ILE A 255 -6.50 8.75 -6.71
N CYS A 256 -7.12 9.58 -7.54
CA CYS A 256 -7.86 10.75 -7.07
C CYS A 256 -9.07 10.34 -6.19
N LEU A 257 -9.80 9.29 -6.58
CA LEU A 257 -10.92 8.77 -5.81
C LEU A 257 -10.50 8.21 -4.45
N SER A 258 -9.30 7.64 -4.34
CA SER A 258 -8.80 7.00 -3.11
C SER A 258 -8.22 7.99 -2.08
N ILE A 259 -7.92 9.22 -2.50
CA ILE A 259 -7.38 10.29 -1.62
C ILE A 259 -8.49 11.24 -1.15
N GLY A 260 -9.54 11.44 -1.95
CA GLY A 260 -10.68 12.32 -1.63
C GLY A 260 -11.73 11.63 -0.84
#